data_236e09ee39977edf5ccd21a19cd5da54
#
_entry.id   236e09ee39977edf5ccd21a19cd5da54
#
_cell.length_a   1.000
_cell.length_b   1.000
_cell.length_c   1.000
_cell.angle_alpha   90.00
_cell.angle_beta   90.00
_cell.angle_gamma   90.00
#
_symmetry.space_group_name_H-M   'P 1'
#
loop_
_entity.id
_entity.type
_entity.pdbx_description
1 polymer ?
#
loop_
_entity_poly.entity_id
_entity_poly.type
_entity_poly.pdbx_seq_one_letter_code
_entity_poly.pdbx_strand_id
1 'polypeptide(L)'
;MDFQYLFTVLARRWRVLIALGAVGVMLGAMLYATYPETYEARAVLEILPPRSASGIGSWNADPDRYVIGQVAVLDNISLAANVASKVHGLTTQDVVTSRTIEQEPKSDIVSVVVNRTDPKQAMEIANQYAALYIEGLREAASEQTDKATTAFDQQLT
;
A
#
# COMPACT_ATOMS: atom_id res chain seq x y z
N MET A 1 -16.72 -40.62 -35.32
CA MET A 1 -15.58 -40.84 -34.44
C MET A 1 -16.06 -41.72 -33.30
N ASP A 2 -15.56 -42.97 -33.25
CA ASP A 2 -16.10 -44.00 -32.36
C ASP A 2 -15.61 -43.78 -30.92
N PHE A 3 -16.48 -43.24 -30.07
CA PHE A 3 -16.24 -43.09 -28.63
C PHE A 3 -15.84 -44.43 -27.97
N GLN A 4 -16.31 -45.56 -28.49
CA GLN A 4 -15.95 -46.88 -27.98
C GLN A 4 -14.46 -47.21 -28.16
N TYR A 5 -13.83 -46.75 -29.23
CA TYR A 5 -12.39 -46.97 -29.46
C TYR A 5 -11.54 -46.19 -28.45
N LEU A 6 -11.91 -44.95 -28.16
CA LEU A 6 -11.25 -44.12 -27.15
C LEU A 6 -11.32 -44.75 -25.77
N PHE A 7 -12.48 -45.28 -25.40
CA PHE A 7 -12.64 -45.93 -24.09
C PHE A 7 -11.77 -47.19 -23.95
N THR A 8 -11.65 -47.98 -25.01
CA THR A 8 -10.83 -49.21 -24.99
C THR A 8 -9.34 -48.91 -24.87
N VAL A 9 -8.85 -47.85 -25.55
CA VAL A 9 -7.46 -47.40 -25.46
C VAL A 9 -7.17 -46.79 -24.08
N LEU A 10 -8.11 -46.01 -23.52
CA LEU A 10 -8.01 -45.43 -22.18
C LEU A 10 -7.94 -46.51 -21.11
N ALA A 11 -8.86 -47.53 -21.19
CA ALA A 11 -8.90 -48.65 -20.25
C ALA A 11 -7.64 -49.51 -20.30
N ARG A 12 -6.98 -49.61 -21.48
CA ARG A 12 -5.75 -50.40 -21.63
C ARG A 12 -4.51 -49.67 -21.08
N ARG A 13 -4.54 -48.33 -20.99
CA ARG A 13 -3.44 -47.50 -20.50
C ARG A 13 -3.74 -46.76 -19.22
N TRP A 14 -4.74 -47.21 -18.45
CA TRP A 14 -5.15 -46.52 -17.21
C TRP A 14 -4.03 -46.29 -16.20
N ARG A 15 -3.03 -47.21 -16.16
CA ARG A 15 -1.83 -47.06 -15.30
C ARG A 15 -0.99 -45.87 -15.68
N VAL A 16 -0.87 -45.53 -16.96
CA VAL A 16 -0.16 -44.35 -17.45
C VAL A 16 -0.89 -43.08 -17.07
N LEU A 17 -2.23 -43.10 -17.17
CA LEU A 17 -3.05 -41.96 -16.78
C LEU A 17 -2.95 -41.66 -15.27
N ILE A 18 -3.00 -42.73 -14.46
CA ILE A 18 -2.83 -42.61 -13.01
C ILE A 18 -1.42 -42.08 -12.67
N ALA A 19 -0.38 -42.58 -13.31
CA ALA A 19 0.97 -42.12 -13.09
C ALA A 19 1.16 -40.64 -13.48
N LEU A 20 0.58 -40.21 -14.61
CA LEU A 20 0.58 -38.81 -15.03
C LEU A 20 -0.22 -37.93 -14.05
N GLY A 21 -1.37 -38.41 -13.59
CA GLY A 21 -2.19 -37.72 -12.58
C GLY A 21 -1.44 -37.57 -11.26
N ALA A 22 -0.78 -38.64 -10.81
CA ALA A 22 0.02 -38.60 -9.57
C ALA A 22 1.20 -37.61 -9.66
N VAL A 23 1.89 -37.57 -10.81
CA VAL A 23 2.94 -36.57 -11.05
C VAL A 23 2.36 -35.15 -11.05
N GLY A 24 1.22 -34.94 -11.69
CA GLY A 24 0.55 -33.64 -11.69
C GLY A 24 0.16 -33.16 -10.28
N VAL A 25 -0.41 -34.05 -9.46
CA VAL A 25 -0.74 -33.76 -8.04
C VAL A 25 0.51 -33.47 -7.23
N MET A 26 1.58 -34.23 -7.42
CA MET A 26 2.84 -34.05 -6.71
C MET A 26 3.50 -32.70 -7.05
N LEU A 27 3.51 -32.32 -8.33
CA LEU A 27 4.01 -31.02 -8.78
C LEU A 27 3.10 -29.87 -8.26
N GLY A 28 1.80 -30.03 -8.30
CA GLY A 28 0.86 -29.04 -7.74
C GLY A 28 1.03 -28.86 -6.23
N ALA A 29 1.19 -29.94 -5.48
CA ALA A 29 1.45 -29.89 -4.04
C ALA A 29 2.79 -29.24 -3.72
N MET A 30 3.82 -29.52 -4.52
CA MET A 30 5.14 -28.90 -4.35
C MET A 30 5.10 -27.39 -4.63
N LEU A 31 4.40 -26.98 -5.69
CA LEU A 31 4.19 -25.55 -5.99
C LEU A 31 3.40 -24.87 -4.88
N TYR A 32 2.32 -25.47 -4.41
CA TYR A 32 1.51 -24.92 -3.32
C TYR A 32 2.32 -24.75 -2.02
N ALA A 33 3.15 -25.74 -1.66
CA ALA A 33 3.99 -25.68 -0.47
C ALA A 33 5.12 -24.65 -0.56
N THR A 34 5.52 -24.24 -1.77
CA THR A 34 6.57 -23.22 -1.99
C THR A 34 6.03 -21.80 -2.09
N TYR A 35 4.72 -21.61 -2.24
CA TYR A 35 4.10 -20.28 -2.25
C TYR A 35 4.02 -19.74 -0.82
N PRO A 36 4.77 -18.69 -0.48
CA PRO A 36 4.67 -18.08 0.85
C PRO A 36 3.30 -17.42 1.00
N GLU A 37 2.63 -17.66 2.11
CA GLU A 37 1.45 -16.92 2.49
C GLU A 37 1.82 -15.44 2.65
N THR A 38 1.10 -14.56 1.96
CA THR A 38 1.25 -13.10 2.08
C THR A 38 0.03 -12.51 2.75
N TYR A 39 0.27 -11.69 3.75
CA TYR A 39 -0.76 -10.97 4.49
C TYR A 39 -0.78 -9.52 4.05
N GLU A 40 -1.98 -9.02 3.77
CA GLU A 40 -2.22 -7.64 3.41
C GLU A 40 -2.68 -6.86 4.65
N ALA A 41 -2.01 -5.74 4.95
CA ALA A 41 -2.47 -4.75 5.89
C ALA A 41 -2.75 -3.44 5.16
N ARG A 42 -3.84 -2.76 5.50
CA ARG A 42 -4.28 -1.53 4.85
C ARG A 42 -4.50 -0.43 5.88
N ALA A 43 -3.81 0.69 5.71
CA ALA A 43 -4.10 1.94 6.42
C ALA A 43 -4.85 2.87 5.47
N VAL A 44 -6.03 3.33 5.89
CA VAL A 44 -6.89 4.22 5.10
C VAL A 44 -6.77 5.63 5.65
N LEU A 45 -6.46 6.59 4.79
CA LEU A 45 -6.28 8.00 5.11
C LEU A 45 -7.27 8.83 4.30
N GLU A 46 -8.07 9.65 4.98
CA GLU A 46 -8.90 10.66 4.34
C GLU A 46 -8.12 11.97 4.28
N ILE A 47 -7.88 12.48 3.06
CA ILE A 47 -7.07 13.66 2.79
C ILE A 47 -7.99 14.84 2.55
N LEU A 48 -8.22 15.65 3.57
CA LEU A 48 -9.04 16.86 3.47
C LEU A 48 -8.16 18.04 3.00
N PRO A 49 -8.50 18.71 1.89
CA PRO A 49 -7.80 19.91 1.49
C PRO A 49 -7.97 21.00 2.57
N PRO A 50 -6.91 21.77 2.88
CA PRO A 50 -6.98 22.82 3.87
C PRO A 50 -8.04 23.85 3.45
N ARG A 51 -9.06 24.04 4.28
CA ARG A 51 -10.03 25.10 4.09
C ARG A 51 -9.32 26.40 4.40
N SER A 52 -9.16 27.27 3.39
CA SER A 52 -8.64 28.61 3.61
C SER A 52 -9.56 29.34 4.59
N ALA A 53 -9.08 29.59 5.80
CA ALA A 53 -9.80 30.31 6.85
C ALA A 53 -10.03 31.79 6.52
N SER A 54 -9.41 32.29 5.47
CA SER A 54 -9.59 33.65 4.96
C SER A 54 -10.28 33.60 3.62
N GLY A 55 -11.53 34.06 3.57
CA GLY A 55 -12.33 34.20 2.37
C GLY A 55 -11.81 35.21 1.34
N ILE A 56 -10.52 35.46 1.30
CA ILE A 56 -9.81 36.34 0.38
C ILE A 56 -8.71 35.53 -0.31
N GLY A 57 -9.09 35.00 -1.44
CA GLY A 57 -8.18 34.25 -2.29
C GLY A 57 -8.85 32.95 -2.73
N SER A 58 -9.45 32.98 -3.89
CA SER A 58 -9.90 31.79 -4.59
C SER A 58 -8.69 30.90 -4.90
N TRP A 59 -8.29 30.06 -3.97
CA TRP A 59 -7.51 28.91 -4.31
C TRP A 59 -8.47 27.99 -5.08
N ASN A 60 -8.51 28.17 -6.40
CA ASN A 60 -8.96 27.16 -7.33
C ASN A 60 -7.92 26.00 -7.31
N ALA A 61 -7.53 25.54 -6.11
CA ALA A 61 -6.81 24.32 -5.99
C ALA A 61 -7.81 23.22 -6.30
N ASP A 62 -7.67 22.67 -7.48
CA ASP A 62 -8.34 21.44 -7.88
C ASP A 62 -8.14 20.43 -6.76
N PRO A 63 -9.20 19.98 -6.05
CA PRO A 63 -9.07 19.03 -4.94
C PRO A 63 -8.28 17.78 -5.34
N ASP A 64 -8.49 17.30 -6.57
CA ASP A 64 -7.79 16.16 -7.12
C ASP A 64 -6.27 16.39 -7.16
N ARG A 65 -5.86 17.60 -7.51
CA ARG A 65 -4.44 17.98 -7.56
C ARG A 65 -3.79 18.02 -6.18
N TYR A 66 -4.54 18.40 -5.16
CA TYR A 66 -4.06 18.36 -3.78
C TYR A 66 -3.84 16.92 -3.32
N VAL A 67 -4.80 16.03 -3.55
CA VAL A 67 -4.70 14.61 -3.19
C VAL A 67 -3.53 13.94 -3.92
N ILE A 68 -3.35 14.21 -5.22
CA ILE A 68 -2.18 13.72 -5.99
C ILE A 68 -0.86 14.17 -5.34
N GLY A 69 -0.79 15.42 -4.88
CA GLY A 69 0.38 15.92 -4.15
C GLY A 69 0.64 15.15 -2.85
N GLN A 70 -0.40 14.82 -2.11
CA GLN A 70 -0.30 14.05 -0.87
C GLN A 70 0.09 12.57 -1.12
N VAL A 71 -0.39 11.98 -2.20
CA VAL A 71 0.06 10.65 -2.65
C VAL A 71 1.57 10.65 -2.91
N ALA A 72 2.10 11.68 -3.55
CA ALA A 72 3.55 11.81 -3.77
C ALA A 72 4.34 11.95 -2.46
N VAL A 73 3.77 12.60 -1.44
CA VAL A 73 4.38 12.66 -0.09
C VAL A 73 4.40 11.27 0.57
N LEU A 74 3.29 10.54 0.49
CA LEU A 74 3.20 9.17 1.01
C LEU A 74 4.14 8.21 0.27
N ASP A 75 4.35 8.42 -1.03
CA ASP A 75 5.26 7.60 -1.84
C ASP A 75 6.74 8.01 -1.72
N ASN A 76 7.05 8.99 -0.88
CA ASN A 76 8.41 9.45 -0.70
C ASN A 76 9.29 8.39 0.01
N ILE A 77 10.49 8.19 -0.53
CA ILE A 77 11.48 7.25 0.03
C ILE A 77 11.94 7.67 1.43
N SER A 78 11.95 8.97 1.76
CA SER A 78 12.32 9.46 3.07
C SER A 78 11.32 9.05 4.14
N LEU A 79 10.01 9.03 3.80
CA LEU A 79 8.97 8.52 4.70
C LEU A 79 9.14 7.02 4.91
N ALA A 80 9.45 6.26 3.84
CA ALA A 80 9.73 4.82 3.94
C ALA A 80 10.97 4.54 4.82
N ALA A 81 12.01 5.37 4.73
CA ALA A 81 13.19 5.26 5.58
C ALA A 81 12.87 5.51 7.07
N ASN A 82 12.02 6.52 7.36
CA ASN A 82 11.56 6.79 8.71
C ASN A 82 10.70 5.63 9.26
N VAL A 83 9.83 5.05 8.44
CA VAL A 83 9.07 3.83 8.82
C VAL A 83 10.01 2.68 9.11
N ALA A 84 10.98 2.41 8.23
CA ALA A 84 11.96 1.34 8.42
C ALA A 84 12.78 1.50 9.72
N SER A 85 13.09 2.74 10.12
CA SER A 85 13.81 3.01 11.36
C SER A 85 13.00 2.70 12.63
N LYS A 86 11.66 2.74 12.54
CA LYS A 86 10.74 2.48 13.66
C LYS A 86 10.30 1.01 13.75
N VAL A 87 10.40 0.25 12.65
CA VAL A 87 10.04 -1.18 12.60
C VAL A 87 11.31 -2.03 12.61
N HIS A 88 11.44 -2.91 13.62
CA HIS A 88 12.66 -3.69 13.81
C HIS A 88 12.89 -4.70 12.67
N GLY A 89 14.14 -4.77 12.22
CA GLY A 89 14.60 -5.81 11.28
C GLY A 89 14.22 -5.56 9.81
N LEU A 90 13.82 -4.34 9.46
CA LEU A 90 13.49 -3.95 8.10
C LEU A 90 14.46 -2.91 7.55
N THR A 91 14.78 -3.04 6.27
CA THR A 91 15.47 -2.01 5.52
C THR A 91 14.48 -1.09 4.84
N THR A 92 14.91 0.11 4.43
CA THR A 92 14.09 1.01 3.61
C THR A 92 13.59 0.32 2.33
N GLN A 93 14.43 -0.50 1.72
CA GLN A 93 14.08 -1.24 0.50
C GLN A 93 12.96 -2.26 0.76
N ASP A 94 12.99 -2.95 1.89
CA ASP A 94 11.93 -3.90 2.28
C ASP A 94 10.58 -3.20 2.43
N VAL A 95 10.59 -2.01 3.03
CA VAL A 95 9.37 -1.19 3.20
C VAL A 95 8.87 -0.70 1.84
N VAL A 96 9.75 -0.18 0.98
CA VAL A 96 9.38 0.33 -0.36
C VAL A 96 8.80 -0.77 -1.23
N THR A 97 9.40 -1.98 -1.23
CA THR A 97 8.94 -3.09 -2.08
C THR A 97 7.67 -3.75 -1.58
N SER A 98 7.37 -3.66 -0.28
CA SER A 98 6.18 -4.27 0.32
C SER A 98 4.95 -3.37 0.32
N ARG A 99 5.11 -2.07 0.04
CA ARG A 99 4.01 -1.09 0.06
C ARG A 99 3.48 -0.77 -1.34
N THR A 100 2.20 -0.45 -1.39
CA THR A 100 1.54 0.17 -2.55
C THR A 100 0.66 1.30 -2.04
N ILE A 101 0.74 2.48 -2.67
CA ILE A 101 -0.13 3.59 -2.36
C ILE A 101 -1.25 3.61 -3.39
N GLU A 102 -2.49 3.45 -2.92
CA GLU A 102 -3.68 3.40 -3.76
C GLU A 102 -4.57 4.61 -3.45
N GLN A 103 -4.95 5.36 -4.47
CA GLN A 103 -5.98 6.39 -4.36
C GLN A 103 -7.27 5.85 -4.95
N GLU A 104 -8.39 5.98 -4.24
CA GLU A 104 -9.69 5.67 -4.81
C GLU A 104 -10.08 6.71 -5.87
N PRO A 105 -10.54 6.29 -7.05
CA PRO A 105 -10.91 7.20 -8.13
C PRO A 105 -11.98 8.20 -7.68
N LYS A 106 -11.73 9.49 -7.85
CA LYS A 106 -12.63 10.60 -7.48
C LYS A 106 -12.97 10.64 -5.98
N SER A 107 -12.05 10.23 -5.14
CA SER A 107 -12.19 10.22 -3.69
C SER A 107 -10.97 10.88 -3.04
N ASP A 108 -11.21 11.48 -1.88
CA ASP A 108 -10.15 12.03 -1.02
C ASP A 108 -9.52 10.93 -0.14
N ILE A 109 -9.82 9.67 -0.43
CA ILE A 109 -9.33 8.51 0.30
C ILE A 109 -8.08 7.96 -0.39
N VAL A 110 -7.01 7.83 0.40
CA VAL A 110 -5.76 7.19 0.01
C VAL A 110 -5.48 6.03 0.96
N SER A 111 -5.16 4.90 0.41
CA SER A 111 -4.84 3.69 1.16
C SER A 111 -3.37 3.34 1.01
N VAL A 112 -2.70 3.07 2.12
CA VAL A 112 -1.38 2.46 2.16
C VAL A 112 -1.57 0.97 2.36
N VAL A 113 -1.33 0.20 1.32
CA VAL A 113 -1.44 -1.26 1.30
C VAL A 113 -0.05 -1.86 1.48
N VAL A 114 0.10 -2.74 2.46
CA VAL A 114 1.37 -3.39 2.78
C VAL A 114 1.21 -4.91 2.71
N ASN A 115 2.04 -5.55 1.89
CA ASN A 115 2.05 -6.99 1.67
C ASN A 115 3.31 -7.61 2.28
N ARG A 116 3.17 -8.50 3.27
CA ARG A 116 4.28 -9.19 3.95
C ARG A 116 3.92 -10.62 4.29
N THR A 117 4.94 -11.44 4.51
CA THR A 117 4.76 -12.81 5.02
C THR A 117 4.46 -12.85 6.53
N ASP A 118 4.86 -11.83 7.27
CA ASP A 118 4.52 -11.66 8.69
C ASP A 118 3.37 -10.65 8.83
N PRO A 119 2.19 -11.07 9.33
CA PRO A 119 1.03 -10.21 9.51
C PRO A 119 1.27 -9.09 10.52
N LYS A 120 2.11 -9.30 11.53
CA LYS A 120 2.44 -8.27 12.52
C LYS A 120 3.27 -7.16 11.90
N GLN A 121 4.29 -7.52 11.09
CA GLN A 121 5.10 -6.55 10.36
C GLN A 121 4.26 -5.77 9.34
N ALA A 122 3.35 -6.44 8.62
CA ALA A 122 2.46 -5.76 7.67
C ALA A 122 1.63 -4.67 8.37
N MET A 123 1.01 -5.03 9.49
CA MET A 123 0.19 -4.12 10.29
C MET A 123 1.03 -2.97 10.89
N GLU A 124 2.21 -3.27 11.42
CA GLU A 124 3.10 -2.28 12.02
C GLU A 124 3.58 -1.26 10.99
N ILE A 125 4.00 -1.70 9.80
CA ILE A 125 4.39 -0.81 8.70
C ILE A 125 3.22 0.10 8.31
N ALA A 126 2.03 -0.45 8.05
CA ALA A 126 0.87 0.33 7.66
C ALA A 126 0.49 1.39 8.71
N ASN A 127 0.52 1.03 10.00
CA ASN A 127 0.24 1.95 11.09
C ASN A 127 1.32 3.03 11.24
N GLN A 128 2.60 2.69 11.07
CA GLN A 128 3.69 3.66 11.12
C GLN A 128 3.62 4.67 9.96
N TYR A 129 3.22 4.22 8.76
CA TYR A 129 2.96 5.13 7.64
C TYR A 129 1.90 6.17 7.99
N ALA A 130 0.76 5.72 8.52
CA ALA A 130 -0.33 6.62 8.90
C ALA A 130 0.10 7.59 10.02
N ALA A 131 0.80 7.09 11.04
CA ALA A 131 1.25 7.88 12.17
C ALA A 131 2.26 8.98 11.74
N LEU A 132 3.28 8.61 10.97
CA LEU A 132 4.30 9.55 10.50
C LEU A 132 3.76 10.58 9.51
N TYR A 133 2.82 10.18 8.66
CA TYR A 133 2.14 11.11 7.77
C TYR A 133 1.34 12.16 8.55
N ILE A 134 0.55 11.73 9.55
CA ILE A 134 -0.22 12.65 10.40
C ILE A 134 0.70 13.56 11.21
N GLU A 135 1.84 13.05 11.71
CA GLU A 135 2.85 13.83 12.42
C GLU A 135 3.43 14.93 11.52
N GLY A 136 3.82 14.58 10.28
CA GLY A 136 4.33 15.55 9.31
C GLY A 136 3.30 16.62 8.92
N LEU A 137 2.01 16.27 8.82
CA LEU A 137 0.95 17.26 8.60
C LEU A 137 0.80 18.23 9.78
N ARG A 138 0.91 17.73 11.02
CA ARG A 138 0.85 18.57 12.23
C ARG A 138 2.03 19.53 12.32
N GLU A 139 3.25 19.06 12.02
CA GLU A 139 4.43 19.89 11.98
C GLU A 139 4.29 21.02 10.94
N ALA A 140 3.89 20.68 9.72
CA ALA A 140 3.66 21.65 8.65
C ALA A 140 2.61 22.70 9.04
N ALA A 141 1.52 22.29 9.71
CA ALA A 141 0.48 23.20 10.19
C ALA A 141 0.98 24.12 11.30
N SER A 142 1.81 23.63 12.24
CA SER A 142 2.40 24.45 13.31
C SER A 142 3.36 25.49 12.75
N GLU A 143 4.25 25.10 11.83
CA GLU A 143 5.16 26.03 11.16
C GLU A 143 4.45 27.16 10.41
N GLN A 144 3.33 26.85 9.75
CA GLN A 144 2.52 27.87 9.07
C GLN A 144 1.91 28.85 10.06
N THR A 145 1.43 28.38 11.20
CA THR A 145 0.87 29.22 12.26
C THR A 145 1.93 30.15 12.85
N ASP A 146 3.13 29.63 13.14
CA ASP A 146 4.23 30.40 13.69
C ASP A 146 4.72 31.48 12.71
N LYS A 147 4.84 31.14 11.42
CA LYS A 147 5.19 32.12 10.37
C LYS A 147 4.14 33.21 10.24
N ALA A 148 2.85 32.86 10.29
CA ALA A 148 1.77 33.82 10.26
C ALA A 148 1.80 34.77 11.47
N THR A 149 1.99 34.24 12.67
CA THR A 149 2.10 35.04 13.91
C THR A 149 3.29 36.00 13.84
N THR A 150 4.46 35.51 13.42
CA THR A 150 5.66 36.34 13.28
C THR A 150 5.47 37.44 12.26
N ALA A 151 4.80 37.17 11.14
CA ALA A 151 4.51 38.19 10.13
C ALA A 151 3.51 39.26 10.63
N PHE A 152 2.54 38.90 11.45
CA PHE A 152 1.64 39.87 12.10
C PHE A 152 2.36 40.74 13.11
N ASP A 153 3.25 40.17 13.93
CA ASP A 153 4.04 40.94 14.91
C ASP A 153 4.99 41.97 14.25
N GLN A 154 5.55 41.61 13.08
CA GLN A 154 6.39 42.52 12.29
C GLN A 154 5.61 43.68 11.64
N GLN A 155 4.31 43.53 11.42
CA GLN A 155 3.46 44.61 10.88
C GLN A 155 2.97 45.61 11.95
N LEU A 156 3.05 45.22 13.20
CA LEU A 156 2.62 46.04 14.35
C LEU A 156 3.74 46.91 14.96
N THR A 157 4.97 46.73 14.54
CA THR A 157 6.15 47.52 14.94
C THR A 157 6.58 48.46 13.84
#